data_39f0b6c752370749bd42802d843ef470
#
_entry.id   39f0b6c752370749bd42802d843ef470
#
_cell.length_a   1.000
_cell.length_b   1.000
_cell.length_c   1.000
_cell.angle_alpha   90.00
_cell.angle_beta   90.00
_cell.angle_gamma   90.00
#
_symmetry.space_group_name_H-M   'P 1'
#
loop_
_entity.id
_entity.type
_entity.pdbx_description
1 polymer ?
#
loop_
_entity_poly.entity_id
_entity_poly.type
_entity_poly.pdbx_seq_one_letter_code
_entity_poly.pdbx_strand_id
1 'polypeptide(L)'
;MKNKHMTLEERIEIQECLCKGMTFKAIAARIEKDPTTVSKEVKLHAQEHRSGFTKNDSVCPKLLKAPFVCNGCEKRSHSSCPYIRRKYVAKIAQAEYERTLVEAREGIPLNKEEFYTNERIISEAVKKGQHIYHAIHANNLSVSQSTVYRHIQQGYYEISKIDLPRAVKFKQRKKSKNEYVPKGVKVGRSFEDFQQFISDNPNCAYSEMDTVIGRIGGKVIMTFQFVNVDFMFGILLENKTAAEAGEKIKQLKLTLEKHGFSFADIFPVLLTDNGGEFSNVFAFENNLKGEKETAVFFCDPNCSWQKPHVENNHSLFRSIVPKGNSFDNFTQDTVNLIFSHVNAVKRNQFNGKSAYDMFCFTYSAELAAALGISYIPPKEVVQSPKLLKK
;
A
#
# COMPACT_ATOMS: atom_id res chain seq x y z
N MET A 1 33.78 -0.88 -14.62
CA MET A 1 32.38 -0.45 -14.42
C MET A 1 31.71 -0.31 -15.78
N LYS A 2 30.81 -1.24 -16.15
CA LYS A 2 30.18 -1.29 -17.45
C LYS A 2 29.05 -0.26 -17.55
N ASN A 3 29.10 0.58 -18.61
CA ASN A 3 27.98 1.32 -19.21
C ASN A 3 27.09 2.17 -18.28
N LYS A 4 27.68 3.10 -17.50
CA LYS A 4 26.88 4.18 -16.95
C LYS A 4 26.57 5.21 -18.04
N HIS A 5 25.29 5.58 -18.16
CA HIS A 5 24.86 6.67 -19.01
C HIS A 5 25.60 7.97 -18.62
N MET A 6 25.71 8.89 -19.57
CA MET A 6 26.41 10.16 -19.36
C MET A 6 25.59 11.06 -18.43
N THR A 7 26.24 11.65 -17.43
CA THR A 7 25.61 12.56 -16.47
C THR A 7 25.57 14.01 -16.99
N LEU A 8 24.81 14.88 -16.33
CA LEU A 8 24.79 16.30 -16.67
C LEU A 8 26.17 16.95 -16.44
N GLU A 9 26.87 16.57 -15.38
CA GLU A 9 28.21 17.06 -15.07
C GLU A 9 29.21 16.70 -16.18
N GLU A 10 29.18 15.44 -16.63
CA GLU A 10 29.99 14.97 -17.75
C GLU A 10 29.67 15.76 -19.04
N ARG A 11 28.40 16.07 -19.31
CA ARG A 11 27.96 16.89 -20.45
C ARG A 11 28.45 18.34 -20.35
N ILE A 12 28.41 18.92 -19.15
CA ILE A 12 28.95 20.28 -18.90
C ILE A 12 30.46 20.30 -19.17
N GLU A 13 31.20 19.31 -18.67
CA GLU A 13 32.64 19.19 -18.89
C GLU A 13 32.97 19.04 -20.39
N ILE A 14 32.19 18.23 -21.14
CA ILE A 14 32.32 18.13 -22.60
C ILE A 14 32.12 19.51 -23.24
N GLN A 15 31.09 20.24 -22.88
CA GLN A 15 30.81 21.58 -23.42
C GLN A 15 31.97 22.55 -23.18
N GLU A 16 32.48 22.60 -21.96
CA GLU A 16 33.60 23.47 -21.58
C GLU A 16 34.88 23.13 -22.35
N CYS A 17 35.23 21.83 -22.40
CA CYS A 17 36.38 21.36 -23.15
C CYS A 17 36.29 21.65 -24.63
N LEU A 18 35.09 21.50 -25.24
CA LEU A 18 34.86 21.88 -26.62
C LEU A 18 35.02 23.39 -26.84
N CYS A 19 34.62 24.23 -25.89
CA CYS A 19 34.86 25.66 -25.95
C CYS A 19 36.34 26.05 -25.89
N LYS A 20 37.18 25.23 -25.22
CA LYS A 20 38.62 25.33 -25.15
C LYS A 20 39.35 24.75 -26.35
N GLY A 21 38.62 24.18 -27.32
CA GLY A 21 39.18 23.56 -28.52
C GLY A 21 39.85 22.21 -28.30
N MET A 22 39.53 21.51 -27.22
CA MET A 22 40.14 20.21 -26.90
C MET A 22 39.66 19.11 -27.86
N THR A 23 40.52 18.11 -28.10
CA THR A 23 40.20 16.93 -28.89
C THR A 23 39.34 15.96 -28.14
N PHE A 24 38.52 15.14 -28.84
CA PHE A 24 37.69 14.11 -28.20
C PHE A 24 38.51 13.13 -27.35
N LYS A 25 39.75 12.82 -27.74
CA LYS A 25 40.64 11.96 -26.96
C LYS A 25 40.97 12.61 -25.60
N ALA A 26 41.29 13.90 -25.58
CA ALA A 26 41.60 14.63 -24.36
C ALA A 26 40.33 14.80 -23.48
N ILE A 27 39.17 15.07 -24.07
CA ILE A 27 37.90 15.17 -23.35
C ILE A 27 37.53 13.82 -22.71
N ALA A 28 37.64 12.74 -23.47
CA ALA A 28 37.34 11.39 -23.02
C ALA A 28 38.19 10.93 -21.85
N ALA A 29 39.50 11.24 -21.88
CA ALA A 29 40.43 10.98 -20.78
C ALA A 29 40.01 11.72 -19.48
N ARG A 30 39.46 12.94 -19.62
CA ARG A 30 39.05 13.78 -18.48
C ARG A 30 37.77 13.32 -17.80
N ILE A 31 36.84 12.75 -18.58
CA ILE A 31 35.55 12.21 -18.05
C ILE A 31 35.53 10.68 -17.91
N GLU A 32 36.68 10.03 -18.05
CA GLU A 32 36.86 8.57 -17.96
C GLU A 32 35.93 7.78 -18.88
N LYS A 33 35.72 8.26 -20.12
CA LYS A 33 34.91 7.63 -21.16
C LYS A 33 35.71 7.33 -22.40
N ASP A 34 35.13 6.53 -23.30
CA ASP A 34 35.73 6.26 -24.59
C ASP A 34 35.57 7.46 -25.55
N PRO A 35 36.62 7.83 -26.34
CA PRO A 35 36.53 8.94 -27.30
C PRO A 35 35.39 8.80 -28.32
N THR A 36 34.99 7.58 -28.69
CA THR A 36 33.89 7.34 -29.60
C THR A 36 32.55 7.67 -28.94
N THR A 37 32.44 7.47 -27.62
CA THR A 37 31.25 7.84 -26.83
C THR A 37 31.09 9.38 -26.82
N VAL A 38 32.16 10.13 -26.58
CA VAL A 38 32.15 11.60 -26.64
C VAL A 38 31.79 12.10 -28.04
N SER A 39 32.37 11.48 -29.07
CA SER A 39 32.07 11.85 -30.47
C SER A 39 30.61 11.61 -30.84
N LYS A 40 30.04 10.46 -30.41
CA LYS A 40 28.62 10.13 -30.63
C LYS A 40 27.70 11.09 -29.90
N GLU A 41 27.98 11.38 -28.63
CA GLU A 41 27.22 12.34 -27.81
C GLU A 41 27.17 13.72 -28.48
N VAL A 42 28.33 14.24 -28.88
CA VAL A 42 28.43 15.58 -29.51
C VAL A 42 27.70 15.61 -30.86
N LYS A 43 27.84 14.55 -31.69
CA LYS A 43 27.14 14.48 -32.98
C LYS A 43 25.61 14.38 -32.82
N LEU A 44 25.15 13.57 -31.84
CA LEU A 44 23.72 13.32 -31.65
C LEU A 44 22.98 14.54 -31.13
N HIS A 45 23.61 15.28 -30.22
CA HIS A 45 22.97 16.38 -29.49
C HIS A 45 23.42 17.79 -29.93
N ALA A 46 24.13 17.90 -31.07
CA ALA A 46 24.52 19.19 -31.61
C ALA A 46 23.32 19.90 -32.24
N GLN A 47 23.04 21.10 -31.75
CA GLN A 47 21.93 21.93 -32.21
C GLN A 47 22.35 22.89 -33.33
N GLU A 48 21.55 23.01 -34.38
CA GLU A 48 21.75 23.99 -35.43
C GLU A 48 21.16 25.34 -35.04
N HIS A 49 21.93 26.40 -35.29
CA HIS A 49 21.56 27.76 -34.98
C HIS A 49 21.84 28.66 -36.17
N ARG A 50 20.79 29.36 -36.66
CA ARG A 50 20.92 30.41 -37.68
C ARG A 50 21.11 31.77 -36.99
N SER A 51 21.99 32.57 -37.50
CA SER A 51 22.15 33.98 -37.09
C SER A 51 21.67 34.90 -38.22
N GLY A 52 21.44 36.20 -37.93
CA GLY A 52 21.07 37.18 -38.94
C GLY A 52 22.09 37.35 -40.06
N PHE A 53 23.33 36.83 -39.89
CA PHE A 53 24.40 36.84 -40.89
C PHE A 53 24.54 35.55 -41.64
N THR A 54 23.66 34.57 -41.46
CA THR A 54 23.68 33.28 -42.18
C THR A 54 23.23 33.53 -43.61
N LYS A 55 24.15 33.49 -44.55
CA LYS A 55 23.90 33.70 -46.01
C LYS A 55 23.85 32.39 -46.79
N ASN A 56 24.44 31.34 -46.26
CA ASN A 56 24.56 30.04 -46.89
C ASN A 56 23.82 28.97 -46.08
N ASP A 57 22.94 28.22 -46.72
CA ASP A 57 22.25 27.04 -46.15
C ASP A 57 23.14 25.78 -46.14
N SER A 58 24.39 25.88 -46.58
CA SER A 58 25.33 24.81 -46.58
C SER A 58 26.07 24.65 -45.23
N VAL A 59 26.46 23.43 -44.90
CA VAL A 59 27.26 23.10 -43.71
C VAL A 59 28.67 23.69 -43.88
N CYS A 60 29.16 24.32 -42.82
CA CYS A 60 30.56 24.81 -42.79
C CYS A 60 31.53 23.65 -43.03
N PRO A 61 32.51 23.79 -43.96
CA PRO A 61 33.47 22.70 -44.24
C PRO A 61 34.28 22.26 -43.01
N LYS A 62 34.46 23.12 -42.01
CA LYS A 62 35.12 22.77 -40.73
C LYS A 62 34.31 21.77 -39.91
N LEU A 63 32.98 21.72 -40.07
CA LEU A 63 32.09 20.80 -39.35
C LEU A 63 32.06 19.39 -39.93
N LEU A 64 32.69 19.15 -41.09
CA LEU A 64 32.90 17.82 -41.66
C LEU A 64 33.98 17.01 -40.90
N LYS A 65 34.79 17.69 -40.14
CA LYS A 65 35.83 17.10 -39.27
C LYS A 65 35.56 17.35 -37.81
N ALA A 66 36.13 16.51 -36.92
CA ALA A 66 36.07 16.73 -35.48
C ALA A 66 36.50 18.16 -35.10
N PRO A 67 35.81 18.81 -34.17
CA PRO A 67 34.80 18.29 -33.23
C PRO A 67 33.36 18.37 -33.71
N PHE A 68 33.08 18.59 -35.00
CA PHE A 68 31.74 18.64 -35.63
C PHE A 68 30.80 19.75 -35.13
N VAL A 69 31.27 20.63 -34.24
CA VAL A 69 30.58 21.75 -33.61
C VAL A 69 31.39 23.02 -33.60
N CYS A 70 30.71 24.14 -33.45
CA CYS A 70 31.35 25.48 -33.44
C CYS A 70 31.77 25.95 -32.03
N ASN A 71 31.72 25.12 -31.00
CA ASN A 71 31.95 25.53 -29.62
C ASN A 71 33.34 26.19 -29.40
N GLY A 72 34.41 25.66 -30.00
CA GLY A 72 35.75 26.19 -29.95
C GLY A 72 36.17 27.03 -31.19
N CYS A 73 35.24 27.38 -32.07
CA CYS A 73 35.54 28.11 -33.27
C CYS A 73 35.87 29.60 -32.98
N GLU A 74 37.01 30.10 -33.45
CA GLU A 74 37.41 31.49 -33.25
C GLU A 74 36.42 32.51 -33.81
N LYS A 75 35.74 32.19 -34.95
CA LYS A 75 34.69 33.01 -35.55
C LYS A 75 33.34 32.92 -34.78
N ARG A 76 33.29 32.18 -33.66
CA ARG A 76 32.07 32.02 -32.86
C ARG A 76 31.53 33.33 -32.29
N SER A 77 32.43 34.21 -31.87
CA SER A 77 32.12 35.54 -31.32
C SER A 77 31.84 36.61 -32.37
N HIS A 78 32.24 36.35 -33.61
CA HIS A 78 32.05 37.31 -34.70
C HIS A 78 30.72 37.07 -35.41
N SER A 79 29.95 38.13 -35.62
CA SER A 79 28.68 38.15 -36.36
C SER A 79 28.85 37.76 -37.84
N SER A 80 30.04 37.69 -38.37
CA SER A 80 30.35 37.52 -39.79
C SER A 80 30.41 36.08 -40.34
N CYS A 81 30.04 35.03 -39.56
CA CYS A 81 30.02 33.66 -40.06
C CYS A 81 28.81 33.44 -41.01
N PRO A 82 29.01 33.14 -42.30
CA PRO A 82 27.94 33.00 -43.27
C PRO A 82 27.24 31.65 -43.24
N TYR A 83 27.74 30.67 -42.48
CA TYR A 83 27.22 29.31 -42.41
C TYR A 83 26.26 29.08 -41.24
N ILE A 84 25.43 28.06 -41.34
CA ILE A 84 24.63 27.55 -40.21
C ILE A 84 25.62 27.09 -39.13
N ARG A 85 25.43 27.57 -37.89
CA ARG A 85 26.24 27.21 -36.74
C ARG A 85 25.73 25.94 -36.11
N ARG A 86 26.64 25.10 -35.65
CA ARG A 86 26.31 23.87 -34.92
C ARG A 86 26.93 23.92 -33.52
N LYS A 87 26.11 23.89 -32.46
CA LYS A 87 26.59 24.01 -31.09
C LYS A 87 26.15 22.82 -30.27
N TYR A 88 27.04 22.34 -29.43
CA TYR A 88 26.73 21.41 -28.37
C TYR A 88 26.42 22.20 -27.10
N VAL A 89 25.23 21.96 -26.50
CA VAL A 89 24.80 22.62 -25.26
C VAL A 89 24.37 21.53 -24.28
N ALA A 90 25.12 21.42 -23.18
CA ALA A 90 24.95 20.34 -22.20
C ALA A 90 23.53 20.22 -21.64
N LYS A 91 22.90 21.34 -21.31
CA LYS A 91 21.51 21.34 -20.79
C LYS A 91 20.51 20.84 -21.83
N ILE A 92 20.70 21.18 -23.11
CA ILE A 92 19.80 20.71 -24.18
C ILE A 92 20.03 19.20 -24.42
N ALA A 93 21.29 18.77 -24.46
CA ALA A 93 21.64 17.36 -24.59
C ALA A 93 21.06 16.52 -23.45
N GLN A 94 21.09 17.04 -22.23
CA GLN A 94 20.48 16.38 -21.07
C GLN A 94 18.95 16.30 -21.21
N ALA A 95 18.30 17.37 -21.57
CA ALA A 95 16.84 17.40 -21.76
C ALA A 95 16.38 16.46 -22.88
N GLU A 96 17.13 16.39 -24.00
CA GLU A 96 16.86 15.44 -25.09
C GLU A 96 17.05 14.00 -24.64
N TYR A 97 18.10 13.72 -23.88
CA TYR A 97 18.33 12.41 -23.31
C TYR A 97 17.20 11.98 -22.36
N GLU A 98 16.78 12.87 -21.44
CA GLU A 98 15.67 12.61 -20.52
C GLU A 98 14.36 12.40 -21.28
N ARG A 99 14.10 13.19 -22.30
CA ARG A 99 12.92 13.00 -23.17
C ARG A 99 12.97 11.62 -23.86
N THR A 100 14.09 11.23 -24.42
CA THR A 100 14.25 9.91 -25.07
C THR A 100 14.00 8.77 -24.08
N LEU A 101 14.47 8.91 -22.81
CA LEU A 101 14.19 7.93 -21.75
C LEU A 101 12.71 7.83 -21.41
N VAL A 102 11.98 8.94 -21.44
CA VAL A 102 10.53 8.97 -21.20
C VAL A 102 9.81 8.33 -22.39
N GLU A 103 10.09 8.78 -23.61
CA GLU A 103 9.49 8.29 -24.86
C GLU A 103 9.73 6.78 -25.06
N ALA A 104 10.94 6.28 -24.73
CA ALA A 104 11.25 4.86 -24.78
C ALA A 104 10.46 3.98 -23.80
N ARG A 105 9.85 4.61 -22.80
CA ARG A 105 8.96 3.96 -21.81
C ARG A 105 7.48 4.20 -22.09
N GLU A 106 7.15 4.96 -23.12
CA GLU A 106 5.78 5.15 -23.55
C GLU A 106 5.24 3.88 -24.20
N GLY A 107 3.95 3.67 -24.04
CA GLY A 107 3.27 2.49 -24.53
C GLY A 107 3.13 1.38 -23.49
N ILE A 108 2.61 0.25 -23.96
CA ILE A 108 2.29 -0.92 -23.13
C ILE A 108 3.31 -2.03 -23.48
N PRO A 109 4.24 -2.39 -22.55
CA PRO A 109 5.26 -3.40 -22.80
C PRO A 109 4.71 -4.85 -22.67
N LEU A 110 3.45 -5.05 -23.06
CA LEU A 110 2.75 -6.34 -23.05
C LEU A 110 2.26 -6.64 -24.45
N ASN A 111 2.17 -7.93 -24.78
CA ASN A 111 1.48 -8.31 -26.01
C ASN A 111 -0.04 -8.03 -25.87
N LYS A 112 -0.73 -7.98 -27.00
CA LYS A 112 -2.15 -7.60 -27.06
C LYS A 112 -3.04 -8.55 -26.24
N GLU A 113 -2.78 -9.83 -26.27
CA GLU A 113 -3.58 -10.85 -25.57
C GLU A 113 -3.38 -10.77 -24.07
N GLU A 114 -2.14 -10.62 -23.61
CA GLU A 114 -1.82 -10.43 -22.19
C GLU A 114 -2.45 -9.13 -21.64
N PHE A 115 -2.40 -8.06 -22.43
CA PHE A 115 -2.98 -6.79 -22.03
C PHE A 115 -4.50 -6.90 -21.79
N TYR A 116 -5.25 -7.43 -22.76
CA TYR A 116 -6.70 -7.57 -22.65
C TYR A 116 -7.10 -8.61 -21.58
N THR A 117 -6.30 -9.64 -21.39
CA THR A 117 -6.52 -10.61 -20.31
C THR A 117 -6.36 -9.96 -18.94
N ASN A 118 -5.26 -9.21 -18.74
CA ASN A 118 -5.02 -8.47 -17.50
C ASN A 118 -6.10 -7.41 -17.26
N GLU A 119 -6.48 -6.67 -18.31
CA GLU A 119 -7.54 -5.66 -18.24
C GLU A 119 -8.86 -6.26 -17.76
N ARG A 120 -9.32 -7.33 -18.39
CA ARG A 120 -10.57 -8.01 -18.06
C ARG A 120 -10.55 -8.52 -16.61
N ILE A 121 -9.49 -9.22 -16.20
CA ILE A 121 -9.37 -9.76 -14.84
C ILE A 121 -9.37 -8.64 -13.80
N ILE A 122 -8.61 -7.58 -14.02
CA ILE A 122 -8.53 -6.44 -13.10
C ILE A 122 -9.86 -5.70 -13.02
N SER A 123 -10.52 -5.47 -14.16
CA SER A 123 -11.82 -4.78 -14.21
C SER A 123 -12.91 -5.58 -13.49
N GLU A 124 -12.97 -6.90 -13.67
CA GLU A 124 -13.88 -7.78 -12.95
C GLU A 124 -13.60 -7.79 -11.43
N ALA A 125 -12.32 -7.83 -11.04
CA ALA A 125 -11.91 -7.79 -9.64
C ALA A 125 -12.32 -6.48 -8.95
N VAL A 126 -12.10 -5.35 -9.61
CA VAL A 126 -12.51 -4.03 -9.09
C VAL A 126 -14.05 -3.93 -8.99
N LYS A 127 -14.81 -4.49 -9.95
CA LYS A 127 -16.28 -4.57 -9.87
C LYS A 127 -16.78 -5.39 -8.66
N LYS A 128 -15.96 -6.33 -8.13
CA LYS A 128 -16.19 -7.04 -6.86
C LYS A 128 -15.73 -6.25 -5.63
N GLY A 129 -15.12 -5.06 -5.82
CA GLY A 129 -14.55 -4.22 -4.77
C GLY A 129 -13.14 -4.63 -4.33
N GLN A 130 -12.49 -5.55 -5.03
CA GLN A 130 -11.14 -6.00 -4.70
C GLN A 130 -10.11 -4.89 -4.97
N HIS A 131 -9.11 -4.78 -4.09
CA HIS A 131 -7.97 -3.90 -4.30
C HIS A 131 -7.04 -4.44 -5.38
N ILE A 132 -6.38 -3.56 -6.13
CA ILE A 132 -5.47 -3.93 -7.23
C ILE A 132 -4.40 -4.94 -6.79
N TYR A 133 -3.78 -4.74 -5.60
CA TYR A 133 -2.80 -5.68 -5.06
C TYR A 133 -3.38 -7.10 -4.93
N HIS A 134 -4.56 -7.21 -4.31
CA HIS A 134 -5.25 -8.51 -4.17
C HIS A 134 -5.56 -9.13 -5.53
N ALA A 135 -6.11 -8.36 -6.47
CA ALA A 135 -6.46 -8.84 -7.80
C ALA A 135 -5.26 -9.43 -8.57
N ILE A 136 -4.11 -8.76 -8.52
CA ILE A 136 -2.85 -9.23 -9.13
C ILE A 136 -2.42 -10.57 -8.52
N HIS A 137 -2.32 -10.64 -7.19
CA HIS A 137 -1.79 -11.83 -6.49
C HIS A 137 -2.80 -13.00 -6.47
N ALA A 138 -4.11 -12.72 -6.46
CA ALA A 138 -5.14 -13.77 -6.54
C ALA A 138 -5.20 -14.46 -7.91
N ASN A 139 -4.75 -13.77 -8.96
CA ASN A 139 -4.77 -14.28 -10.33
C ASN A 139 -3.38 -14.55 -10.91
N ASN A 140 -2.31 -14.40 -10.10
CA ASN A 140 -0.91 -14.60 -10.51
C ASN A 140 -0.53 -13.80 -11.77
N LEU A 141 -0.96 -12.53 -11.84
CA LEU A 141 -0.66 -11.67 -12.98
C LEU A 141 0.80 -11.20 -12.92
N SER A 142 1.47 -11.16 -14.06
CA SER A 142 2.87 -10.72 -14.20
C SER A 142 3.03 -9.19 -14.23
N VAL A 143 1.94 -8.44 -14.04
CA VAL A 143 1.93 -6.97 -14.08
C VAL A 143 2.13 -6.36 -12.70
N SER A 144 2.90 -5.26 -12.61
CA SER A 144 3.07 -4.54 -11.34
C SER A 144 1.85 -3.69 -11.00
N GLN A 145 1.61 -3.48 -9.69
CA GLN A 145 0.54 -2.60 -9.20
C GLN A 145 0.66 -1.18 -9.78
N SER A 146 1.88 -0.63 -9.84
CA SER A 146 2.14 0.70 -10.39
C SER A 146 1.78 0.79 -11.89
N THR A 147 2.04 -0.28 -12.65
CA THR A 147 1.68 -0.36 -14.06
C THR A 147 0.17 -0.35 -14.25
N VAL A 148 -0.58 -1.12 -13.43
CA VAL A 148 -2.04 -1.14 -13.47
C VAL A 148 -2.62 0.23 -13.17
N TYR A 149 -2.16 0.91 -12.11
CA TYR A 149 -2.62 2.28 -11.80
C TYR A 149 -2.31 3.27 -12.93
N ARG A 150 -1.16 3.15 -13.58
CA ARG A 150 -0.81 3.98 -14.74
C ARG A 150 -1.75 3.72 -15.92
N HIS A 151 -2.05 2.47 -16.24
CA HIS A 151 -2.98 2.11 -17.32
C HIS A 151 -4.40 2.64 -17.05
N ILE A 152 -4.89 2.54 -15.81
CA ILE A 152 -6.17 3.13 -15.40
C ILE A 152 -6.14 4.65 -15.53
N GLN A 153 -5.04 5.29 -15.13
CA GLN A 153 -4.89 6.74 -15.22
C GLN A 153 -4.86 7.25 -16.66
N GLN A 154 -4.27 6.47 -17.56
CA GLN A 154 -4.18 6.77 -18.99
C GLN A 154 -5.45 6.41 -19.77
N GLY A 155 -6.44 5.79 -19.10
CA GLY A 155 -7.69 5.39 -19.75
C GLY A 155 -7.58 4.16 -20.64
N TYR A 156 -6.57 3.32 -20.43
CA TYR A 156 -6.38 2.09 -21.21
C TYR A 156 -7.28 0.94 -20.75
N TYR A 157 -7.81 1.01 -19.53
CA TYR A 157 -8.73 0.03 -18.97
C TYR A 157 -10.17 0.56 -19.03
N GLU A 158 -11.15 -0.32 -19.04
CA GLU A 158 -12.57 0.02 -18.94
C GLU A 158 -12.91 0.74 -17.63
N ILE A 159 -12.24 0.35 -16.54
CA ILE A 159 -12.39 0.99 -15.23
C ILE A 159 -11.60 2.30 -15.14
N SER A 160 -12.13 3.22 -14.36
CA SER A 160 -11.54 4.54 -14.10
C SER A 160 -11.09 4.67 -12.64
N LYS A 161 -10.43 5.77 -12.28
CA LYS A 161 -10.00 6.04 -10.90
C LYS A 161 -11.16 6.04 -9.90
N ILE A 162 -12.36 6.44 -10.30
CA ILE A 162 -13.53 6.54 -9.42
C ILE A 162 -14.08 5.16 -9.04
N ASP A 163 -13.82 4.14 -9.87
CA ASP A 163 -14.26 2.77 -9.62
C ASP A 163 -13.38 2.04 -8.60
N LEU A 164 -12.20 2.61 -8.30
CA LEU A 164 -11.25 2.00 -7.38
C LEU A 164 -11.75 2.04 -5.94
N PRO A 165 -11.52 0.98 -5.14
CA PRO A 165 -11.79 1.00 -3.71
C PRO A 165 -11.10 2.20 -3.02
N ARG A 166 -11.84 2.91 -2.16
CA ARG A 166 -11.36 4.10 -1.43
C ARG A 166 -10.97 5.31 -2.30
N ALA A 167 -11.46 5.39 -3.54
CA ALA A 167 -11.25 6.56 -4.40
C ALA A 167 -11.79 7.85 -3.76
N VAL A 168 -12.87 7.76 -2.99
CA VAL A 168 -13.51 8.89 -2.30
C VAL A 168 -13.29 8.80 -0.79
N LYS A 169 -12.76 9.87 -0.19
CA LYS A 169 -12.62 10.01 1.27
C LYS A 169 -13.73 10.91 1.81
N PHE A 170 -14.49 10.39 2.77
CA PHE A 170 -15.52 11.16 3.46
C PHE A 170 -14.93 11.87 4.69
N LYS A 171 -15.32 13.15 4.91
CA LYS A 171 -14.96 13.89 6.12
C LYS A 171 -15.64 13.26 7.33
N GLN A 172 -14.87 12.97 8.38
CA GLN A 172 -15.43 12.42 9.62
C GLN A 172 -16.35 13.45 10.30
N ARG A 173 -17.53 13.01 10.76
CA ARG A 173 -18.42 13.81 11.59
C ARG A 173 -17.91 13.85 13.02
N LYS A 174 -18.24 14.92 13.78
CA LYS A 174 -17.90 15.04 15.21
C LYS A 174 -18.49 13.85 16.00
N LYS A 175 -17.69 13.25 16.89
CA LYS A 175 -18.11 12.14 17.76
C LYS A 175 -19.09 12.61 18.82
N SER A 176 -20.11 11.77 19.15
CA SER A 176 -20.97 11.95 20.33
C SER A 176 -20.20 11.54 21.60
N LYS A 177 -20.71 11.96 22.78
CA LYS A 177 -20.19 11.52 24.09
C LYS A 177 -20.41 10.02 24.24
N ASN A 178 -19.36 9.26 24.55
CA ASN A 178 -19.41 7.83 24.83
C ASN A 178 -19.41 7.58 26.33
N GLU A 179 -20.04 6.47 26.76
CA GLU A 179 -19.85 5.92 28.09
C GLU A 179 -18.42 5.36 28.22
N TYR A 180 -17.79 5.60 29.37
CA TYR A 180 -16.40 5.20 29.61
C TYR A 180 -16.31 4.18 30.74
N VAL A 181 -15.30 3.31 30.64
CA VAL A 181 -14.93 2.39 31.74
C VAL A 181 -14.61 3.16 33.01
N PRO A 182 -15.17 2.77 34.19
CA PRO A 182 -14.87 3.41 35.47
C PRO A 182 -13.37 3.41 35.78
N LYS A 183 -12.85 4.50 36.38
CA LYS A 183 -11.42 4.67 36.70
C LYS A 183 -10.85 3.53 37.56
N GLY A 184 -11.63 3.01 38.51
CA GLY A 184 -11.20 1.92 39.39
C GLY A 184 -10.88 0.61 38.64
N VAL A 185 -11.53 0.35 37.52
CA VAL A 185 -11.30 -0.86 36.70
C VAL A 185 -9.94 -0.80 35.97
N LYS A 186 -9.39 0.40 35.76
CA LYS A 186 -8.14 0.64 35.01
C LYS A 186 -6.87 0.60 35.87
N VAL A 187 -6.98 0.43 37.17
CA VAL A 187 -5.81 0.37 38.06
C VAL A 187 -4.98 -0.86 37.69
N GLY A 188 -3.70 -0.66 37.33
CA GLY A 188 -2.80 -1.72 36.84
C GLY A 188 -3.15 -2.27 35.47
N ARG A 189 -3.93 -1.51 34.65
CA ARG A 189 -4.38 -1.90 33.31
C ARG A 189 -4.32 -0.73 32.32
N SER A 190 -3.47 0.26 32.59
CA SER A 190 -3.27 1.40 31.68
C SER A 190 -2.50 0.97 30.42
N PHE A 191 -2.42 1.85 29.44
CA PHE A 191 -1.57 1.62 28.27
C PHE A 191 -0.07 1.58 28.63
N GLU A 192 0.34 2.32 29.66
CA GLU A 192 1.71 2.25 30.20
C GLU A 192 1.97 0.88 30.81
N ASP A 193 1.03 0.33 31.61
CA ASP A 193 1.13 -1.03 32.15
C ASP A 193 1.21 -2.07 31.03
N PHE A 194 0.46 -1.89 29.95
CA PHE A 194 0.56 -2.74 28.74
C PHE A 194 1.96 -2.69 28.12
N GLN A 195 2.51 -1.49 27.92
CA GLN A 195 3.84 -1.32 27.34
C GLN A 195 4.92 -1.97 28.21
N GLN A 196 4.82 -1.82 29.53
CA GLN A 196 5.72 -2.49 30.46
C GLN A 196 5.58 -4.01 30.38
N PHE A 197 4.33 -4.52 30.37
CA PHE A 197 4.06 -5.97 30.28
C PHE A 197 4.66 -6.58 29.01
N ILE A 198 4.48 -5.93 27.85
CA ILE A 198 5.04 -6.42 26.58
C ILE A 198 6.57 -6.31 26.56
N SER A 199 7.14 -5.25 27.17
CA SER A 199 8.60 -5.12 27.32
C SER A 199 9.20 -6.26 28.16
N ASP A 200 8.51 -6.64 29.22
CA ASP A 200 8.94 -7.74 30.11
C ASP A 200 8.70 -9.13 29.46
N ASN A 201 7.76 -9.20 28.50
CA ASN A 201 7.38 -10.43 27.80
C ASN A 201 7.43 -10.27 26.27
N PRO A 202 8.59 -10.07 25.64
CA PRO A 202 8.71 -9.66 24.23
C PRO A 202 8.16 -10.68 23.21
N ASN A 203 8.01 -11.93 23.59
CA ASN A 203 7.45 -13.00 22.75
C ASN A 203 5.95 -13.23 22.99
N CYS A 204 5.32 -12.48 23.89
CA CYS A 204 3.91 -12.61 24.18
C CYS A 204 3.07 -12.01 23.04
N ALA A 205 2.24 -12.82 22.41
CA ALA A 205 1.27 -12.35 21.45
C ALA A 205 0.16 -11.56 22.17
N TYR A 206 -0.38 -10.54 21.50
CA TYR A 206 -1.55 -9.82 22.00
C TYR A 206 -2.59 -9.62 20.90
N SER A 207 -3.83 -9.42 21.34
CA SER A 207 -4.94 -9.12 20.44
C SER A 207 -5.55 -7.77 20.78
N GLU A 208 -5.86 -7.00 19.75
CA GLU A 208 -6.61 -5.74 19.89
C GLU A 208 -8.11 -6.04 19.82
N MET A 209 -8.88 -5.43 20.73
CA MET A 209 -10.33 -5.52 20.73
C MET A 209 -10.96 -4.16 20.46
N ASP A 210 -12.10 -4.17 19.77
CA ASP A 210 -12.89 -2.96 19.51
C ASP A 210 -14.37 -3.33 19.26
N THR A 211 -15.24 -2.34 19.22
CA THR A 211 -16.64 -2.51 18.89
C THR A 211 -17.01 -1.74 17.63
N VAL A 212 -17.46 -2.45 16.62
CA VAL A 212 -17.99 -1.84 15.39
C VAL A 212 -19.47 -1.57 15.58
N ILE A 213 -19.86 -0.30 15.51
CA ILE A 213 -21.25 0.16 15.64
C ILE A 213 -21.82 0.41 14.24
N GLY A 214 -22.96 -0.19 13.94
CA GLY A 214 -23.76 0.10 12.74
C GLY A 214 -24.63 1.34 12.96
N ARG A 215 -25.78 1.14 13.58
CA ARG A 215 -26.73 2.18 14.02
C ARG A 215 -26.65 2.33 15.53
N ILE A 216 -26.79 3.56 16.02
CA ILE A 216 -26.89 3.80 17.49
C ILE A 216 -28.16 3.14 18.02
N GLY A 217 -28.02 2.36 19.11
CA GLY A 217 -29.12 1.61 19.73
C GLY A 217 -29.50 0.30 19.03
N GLY A 218 -28.79 -0.10 17.96
CA GLY A 218 -28.93 -1.40 17.32
C GLY A 218 -27.83 -2.37 17.70
N LYS A 219 -27.85 -3.56 17.08
CA LYS A 219 -26.78 -4.56 17.25
C LYS A 219 -25.42 -4.01 16.94
N VAL A 220 -24.40 -4.52 17.62
CA VAL A 220 -22.99 -4.16 17.44
C VAL A 220 -22.13 -5.43 17.25
N ILE A 221 -20.94 -5.27 16.72
CA ILE A 221 -20.01 -6.38 16.55
C ILE A 221 -18.78 -6.11 17.40
N MET A 222 -18.52 -6.95 18.39
CA MET A 222 -17.27 -6.99 19.15
C MET A 222 -16.22 -7.71 18.31
N THR A 223 -15.11 -7.07 18.00
CA THR A 223 -14.05 -7.58 17.13
C THR A 223 -12.78 -7.88 17.89
N PHE A 224 -12.09 -8.92 17.48
CA PHE A 224 -10.79 -9.37 17.97
C PHE A 224 -9.81 -9.40 16.81
N GLN A 225 -8.69 -8.73 16.97
CA GLN A 225 -7.62 -8.62 15.99
C GLN A 225 -6.35 -9.28 16.52
N PHE A 226 -5.92 -10.36 15.92
CA PHE A 226 -4.60 -10.96 16.15
C PHE A 226 -3.54 -10.12 15.45
N VAL A 227 -2.74 -9.39 16.23
CA VAL A 227 -1.80 -8.39 15.71
C VAL A 227 -0.68 -9.02 14.90
N ASN A 228 -0.15 -10.15 15.35
CA ASN A 228 0.99 -10.86 14.74
C ASN A 228 0.69 -11.42 13.33
N VAL A 229 -0.56 -11.75 13.04
CA VAL A 229 -1.00 -12.35 11.75
C VAL A 229 -2.07 -11.52 11.04
N ASP A 230 -2.42 -10.38 11.61
CA ASP A 230 -3.42 -9.44 11.07
C ASP A 230 -4.79 -10.07 10.77
N PHE A 231 -5.14 -11.12 11.54
CA PHE A 231 -6.38 -11.87 11.41
C PHE A 231 -7.44 -11.32 12.36
N MET A 232 -8.68 -11.19 11.88
CA MET A 232 -9.78 -10.64 12.65
C MET A 232 -11.01 -11.55 12.62
N PHE A 233 -11.71 -11.66 13.73
CA PHE A 233 -13.05 -12.21 13.79
C PHE A 233 -13.95 -11.32 14.62
N GLY A 234 -15.27 -11.58 14.60
CA GLY A 234 -16.24 -10.75 15.30
C GLY A 234 -17.35 -11.57 15.94
N ILE A 235 -17.84 -11.08 17.06
CA ILE A 235 -18.98 -11.62 17.80
C ILE A 235 -20.13 -10.61 17.75
N LEU A 236 -21.30 -11.06 17.31
CA LEU A 236 -22.50 -10.23 17.25
C LEU A 236 -23.11 -10.07 18.65
N LEU A 237 -23.33 -8.83 19.06
CA LEU A 237 -24.02 -8.45 20.28
C LEU A 237 -25.38 -7.83 19.91
N GLU A 238 -26.43 -8.20 20.61
CA GLU A 238 -27.74 -7.57 20.48
C GLU A 238 -27.71 -6.14 21.03
N ASN A 239 -26.98 -5.94 22.15
CA ASN A 239 -26.84 -4.67 22.83
C ASN A 239 -25.38 -4.40 23.20
N LYS A 240 -24.98 -3.13 23.19
CA LYS A 240 -23.64 -2.69 23.61
C LYS A 240 -23.54 -2.60 25.14
N THR A 241 -23.58 -3.73 25.84
CA THR A 241 -23.51 -3.79 27.31
C THR A 241 -22.38 -4.69 27.81
N ALA A 242 -21.85 -4.39 29.01
CA ALA A 242 -20.83 -5.20 29.65
C ALA A 242 -21.33 -6.61 30.03
N ALA A 243 -22.59 -6.74 30.37
CA ALA A 243 -23.22 -8.02 30.72
C ALA A 243 -23.24 -8.97 29.50
N GLU A 244 -23.69 -8.45 28.36
CA GLU A 244 -23.78 -9.26 27.14
C GLU A 244 -22.40 -9.58 26.58
N ALA A 245 -21.46 -8.61 26.57
CA ALA A 245 -20.08 -8.85 26.19
C ALA A 245 -19.44 -9.98 27.04
N GLY A 246 -19.64 -9.92 28.37
CA GLY A 246 -19.14 -10.97 29.28
C GLY A 246 -19.76 -12.34 29.01
N GLU A 247 -21.08 -12.43 28.73
CA GLU A 247 -21.73 -13.70 28.40
C GLU A 247 -21.22 -14.28 27.06
N LYS A 248 -21.01 -13.42 26.06
CA LYS A 248 -20.43 -13.84 24.75
C LYS A 248 -18.99 -14.33 24.88
N ILE A 249 -18.18 -13.71 25.74
CA ILE A 249 -16.83 -14.19 26.06
C ILE A 249 -16.88 -15.56 26.72
N LYS A 250 -17.79 -15.77 27.67
CA LYS A 250 -18.00 -17.09 28.28
C LYS A 250 -18.37 -18.15 27.24
N GLN A 251 -19.27 -17.82 26.31
CA GLN A 251 -19.62 -18.71 25.21
C GLN A 251 -18.44 -19.02 24.30
N LEU A 252 -17.58 -18.01 24.00
CA LEU A 252 -16.35 -18.18 23.23
C LEU A 252 -15.39 -19.16 23.95
N LYS A 253 -15.17 -18.98 25.26
CA LYS A 253 -14.32 -19.88 26.07
C LYS A 253 -14.81 -21.32 26.01
N LEU A 254 -16.12 -21.54 26.21
CA LEU A 254 -16.74 -22.86 26.10
C LEU A 254 -16.58 -23.47 24.69
N THR A 255 -16.71 -22.66 23.66
CA THR A 255 -16.53 -23.13 22.27
C THR A 255 -15.09 -23.55 22.01
N LEU A 256 -14.11 -22.76 22.47
CA LEU A 256 -12.70 -23.08 22.33
C LEU A 256 -12.34 -24.38 23.08
N GLU A 257 -12.74 -24.50 24.36
CA GLU A 257 -12.53 -25.71 25.16
C GLU A 257 -13.11 -26.97 24.49
N LYS A 258 -14.33 -26.86 23.91
CA LYS A 258 -14.96 -27.96 23.17
C LYS A 258 -14.14 -28.42 21.97
N HIS A 259 -13.38 -27.52 21.34
CA HIS A 259 -12.50 -27.82 20.22
C HIS A 259 -11.05 -28.12 20.66
N GLY A 260 -10.78 -28.22 21.96
CA GLY A 260 -9.48 -28.56 22.52
C GLY A 260 -8.50 -27.39 22.59
N PHE A 261 -8.99 -26.14 22.53
CA PHE A 261 -8.17 -24.94 22.61
C PHE A 261 -8.30 -24.25 23.96
N SER A 262 -7.16 -23.75 24.49
CA SER A 262 -7.13 -22.91 25.69
C SER A 262 -7.32 -21.45 25.31
N PHE A 263 -8.23 -20.75 26.00
CA PHE A 263 -8.42 -19.30 25.80
C PHE A 263 -7.15 -18.52 26.16
N ALA A 264 -6.45 -18.90 27.22
CA ALA A 264 -5.20 -18.29 27.67
C ALA A 264 -4.07 -18.38 26.61
N ASP A 265 -3.96 -19.52 25.92
CA ASP A 265 -2.92 -19.72 24.91
C ASP A 265 -3.20 -18.89 23.63
N ILE A 266 -4.47 -18.66 23.34
CA ILE A 266 -4.89 -17.90 22.16
C ILE A 266 -4.93 -16.40 22.43
N PHE A 267 -5.38 -16.01 23.61
CA PHE A 267 -5.55 -14.63 24.04
C PHE A 267 -4.82 -14.31 25.36
N PRO A 268 -3.49 -14.46 25.40
CA PRO A 268 -2.74 -14.18 26.64
C PRO A 268 -2.86 -12.71 27.06
N VAL A 269 -2.99 -11.80 26.09
CA VAL A 269 -3.15 -10.37 26.34
C VAL A 269 -4.21 -9.78 25.41
N LEU A 270 -5.10 -8.99 25.97
CA LEU A 270 -6.15 -8.24 25.28
C LEU A 270 -5.95 -6.74 25.51
N LEU A 271 -5.82 -5.97 24.43
CA LEU A 271 -5.76 -4.51 24.46
C LEU A 271 -7.08 -3.94 23.90
N THR A 272 -7.79 -3.16 24.68
CA THR A 272 -9.11 -2.64 24.29
C THR A 272 -9.18 -1.11 24.43
N ASP A 273 -10.24 -0.50 23.90
CA ASP A 273 -10.56 0.89 24.17
C ASP A 273 -11.31 1.04 25.51
N ASN A 274 -11.74 2.28 25.79
CA ASN A 274 -12.47 2.62 27.02
C ASN A 274 -13.99 2.44 26.87
N GLY A 275 -14.48 1.56 26.01
CA GLY A 275 -15.90 1.29 25.83
C GLY A 275 -16.52 0.67 27.08
N GLY A 276 -17.72 1.12 27.47
CA GLY A 276 -18.42 0.60 28.64
C GLY A 276 -18.69 -0.90 28.59
N GLU A 277 -18.79 -1.50 27.40
CA GLU A 277 -18.95 -2.94 27.18
C GLU A 277 -17.76 -3.77 27.69
N PHE A 278 -16.57 -3.18 27.80
CA PHE A 278 -15.38 -3.84 28.31
C PHE A 278 -15.17 -3.66 29.82
N SER A 279 -16.13 -3.04 30.53
CA SER A 279 -16.00 -2.78 31.98
C SER A 279 -16.08 -4.02 32.87
N ASN A 280 -16.67 -5.13 32.37
CA ASN A 280 -16.69 -6.41 33.07
C ASN A 280 -15.37 -7.18 32.83
N VAL A 281 -14.25 -6.62 33.31
CA VAL A 281 -12.90 -7.20 33.12
C VAL A 281 -12.81 -8.63 33.65
N PHE A 282 -13.54 -8.95 34.73
CA PHE A 282 -13.54 -10.30 35.31
C PHE A 282 -13.92 -11.37 34.28
N ALA A 283 -14.91 -11.13 33.42
CA ALA A 283 -15.33 -12.07 32.41
C ALA A 283 -14.26 -12.32 31.31
N PHE A 284 -13.45 -11.31 31.03
CA PHE A 284 -12.35 -11.42 30.05
C PHE A 284 -11.10 -12.08 30.67
N GLU A 285 -10.70 -11.66 31.87
CA GLU A 285 -9.46 -12.09 32.51
C GLU A 285 -9.52 -13.50 33.10
N ASN A 286 -10.69 -13.97 33.56
CA ASN A 286 -10.78 -15.20 34.33
C ASN A 286 -11.40 -16.35 33.52
N ASN A 287 -10.89 -17.56 33.77
CA ASN A 287 -11.47 -18.78 33.23
C ASN A 287 -12.86 -19.09 33.83
N LEU A 288 -13.49 -20.15 33.38
CA LEU A 288 -14.83 -20.57 33.86
C LEU A 288 -14.85 -20.97 35.34
N LYS A 289 -13.68 -21.21 35.95
CA LYS A 289 -13.50 -21.50 37.39
C LYS A 289 -13.20 -20.27 38.21
N GLY A 290 -13.02 -19.09 37.59
CA GLY A 290 -12.73 -17.84 38.28
C GLY A 290 -11.23 -17.56 38.47
N GLU A 291 -10.35 -18.37 37.89
CA GLU A 291 -8.89 -18.17 37.97
C GLU A 291 -8.42 -17.27 36.82
N LYS A 292 -7.45 -16.40 37.09
CA LYS A 292 -6.93 -15.47 36.07
C LYS A 292 -6.15 -16.23 34.99
N GLU A 293 -6.50 -16.03 33.73
CA GLU A 293 -5.89 -16.69 32.57
C GLU A 293 -5.40 -15.74 31.50
N THR A 294 -5.90 -14.49 31.48
CA THR A 294 -5.62 -13.48 30.44
C THR A 294 -5.34 -12.14 31.10
N ALA A 295 -4.50 -11.31 30.51
CA ALA A 295 -4.32 -9.91 30.92
C ALA A 295 -5.09 -8.95 30.01
N VAL A 296 -5.85 -8.03 30.60
CA VAL A 296 -6.62 -7.02 29.87
C VAL A 296 -6.06 -5.63 30.15
N PHE A 297 -5.79 -4.86 29.10
CA PHE A 297 -5.30 -3.49 29.18
C PHE A 297 -6.20 -2.54 28.38
N PHE A 298 -6.20 -1.26 28.78
CA PHE A 298 -7.00 -0.21 28.18
C PHE A 298 -6.12 0.84 27.53
N CYS A 299 -6.48 1.22 26.29
CA CYS A 299 -5.90 2.39 25.65
C CYS A 299 -6.29 3.68 26.35
N ASP A 300 -5.52 4.74 26.11
CA ASP A 300 -5.88 6.06 26.56
C ASP A 300 -7.10 6.62 25.81
N PRO A 301 -7.90 7.48 26.44
CA PRO A 301 -9.05 8.09 25.78
C PRO A 301 -8.63 8.89 24.54
N ASN A 302 -9.33 8.65 23.41
CA ASN A 302 -9.08 9.31 22.13
C ASN A 302 -7.70 9.03 21.47
N CYS A 303 -6.98 8.00 21.90
CA CYS A 303 -5.69 7.61 21.38
C CYS A 303 -5.82 6.41 20.43
N SER A 304 -6.50 6.59 19.27
CA SER A 304 -6.72 5.51 18.29
C SER A 304 -5.42 4.94 17.72
N TRP A 305 -4.33 5.73 17.72
CA TRP A 305 -2.99 5.28 17.29
C TRP A 305 -2.41 4.16 18.15
N GLN A 306 -2.96 3.90 19.34
CA GLN A 306 -2.55 2.81 20.22
C GLN A 306 -3.09 1.43 19.74
N LYS A 307 -4.09 1.41 18.83
CA LYS A 307 -4.67 0.21 18.21
C LYS A 307 -4.71 0.33 16.67
N PRO A 308 -3.56 0.41 15.99
CA PRO A 308 -3.53 0.66 14.55
C PRO A 308 -4.02 -0.53 13.71
N HIS A 309 -3.85 -1.77 14.19
CA HIS A 309 -4.16 -2.98 13.43
C HIS A 309 -5.66 -3.19 13.27
N VAL A 310 -6.43 -3.01 14.35
CA VAL A 310 -7.88 -3.16 14.31
C VAL A 310 -8.54 -2.13 13.37
N GLU A 311 -8.01 -0.89 13.31
CA GLU A 311 -8.53 0.16 12.42
C GLU A 311 -8.35 -0.20 10.93
N ASN A 312 -7.22 -0.80 10.56
CA ASN A 312 -6.96 -1.24 9.20
C ASN A 312 -7.98 -2.29 8.73
N ASN A 313 -8.24 -3.30 9.54
CA ASN A 313 -9.22 -4.35 9.24
C ASN A 313 -10.65 -3.83 9.29
N HIS A 314 -10.99 -2.92 10.19
CA HIS A 314 -12.28 -2.23 10.17
C HIS A 314 -12.50 -1.48 8.86
N SER A 315 -11.46 -0.95 8.21
CA SER A 315 -11.65 -0.31 6.93
C SER A 315 -11.92 -1.30 5.79
N LEU A 316 -11.43 -2.55 5.85
CA LEU A 316 -11.85 -3.64 4.95
C LEU A 316 -13.30 -4.07 5.24
N PHE A 317 -13.65 -4.24 6.50
CA PHE A 317 -15.03 -4.49 6.92
C PHE A 317 -15.99 -3.42 6.39
N ARG A 318 -15.62 -2.13 6.49
CA ARG A 318 -16.42 -0.99 6.02
C ARG A 318 -16.55 -0.91 4.49
N SER A 319 -15.71 -1.58 3.74
CA SER A 319 -15.91 -1.76 2.29
C SER A 319 -17.10 -2.68 1.99
N ILE A 320 -17.37 -3.65 2.86
CA ILE A 320 -18.50 -4.58 2.75
C ILE A 320 -19.75 -4.00 3.40
N VAL A 321 -19.61 -3.45 4.61
CA VAL A 321 -20.70 -2.85 5.38
C VAL A 321 -20.42 -1.36 5.61
N PRO A 322 -20.88 -0.46 4.73
CA PRO A 322 -20.65 0.98 4.85
C PRO A 322 -21.12 1.54 6.19
N LYS A 323 -20.48 2.61 6.63
CA LYS A 323 -20.77 3.28 7.89
C LYS A 323 -22.24 3.79 7.92
N GLY A 324 -22.94 3.53 9.02
CA GLY A 324 -24.36 3.92 9.16
C GLY A 324 -25.36 2.82 8.81
N ASN A 325 -24.92 1.72 8.20
CA ASN A 325 -25.81 0.57 7.99
C ASN A 325 -26.10 -0.13 9.32
N SER A 326 -27.37 -0.53 9.53
CA SER A 326 -27.77 -1.33 10.68
C SER A 326 -27.26 -2.76 10.58
N PHE A 327 -26.99 -3.36 11.74
CA PHE A 327 -26.65 -4.78 11.88
C PHE A 327 -27.86 -5.60 12.41
N ASP A 328 -29.03 -4.98 12.57
CA ASP A 328 -30.20 -5.63 13.20
C ASP A 328 -30.65 -6.91 12.48
N ASN A 329 -30.47 -6.96 11.16
CA ASN A 329 -30.75 -8.14 10.34
C ASN A 329 -29.57 -9.14 10.24
N PHE A 330 -28.44 -8.87 10.91
CA PHE A 330 -27.30 -9.77 10.88
C PHE A 330 -27.49 -10.94 11.85
N THR A 331 -27.02 -12.09 11.41
CA THR A 331 -26.78 -13.27 12.24
C THR A 331 -25.28 -13.43 12.49
N GLN A 332 -24.88 -14.28 13.43
CA GLN A 332 -23.47 -14.60 13.62
C GLN A 332 -22.85 -15.16 12.33
N ASP A 333 -23.56 -15.96 11.56
CA ASP A 333 -23.07 -16.49 10.28
C ASP A 333 -22.81 -15.38 9.26
N THR A 334 -23.64 -14.33 9.24
CA THR A 334 -23.39 -13.15 8.41
C THR A 334 -22.08 -12.45 8.82
N VAL A 335 -21.83 -12.30 10.11
CA VAL A 335 -20.60 -11.73 10.65
C VAL A 335 -19.40 -12.60 10.28
N ASN A 336 -19.50 -13.90 10.46
CA ASN A 336 -18.47 -14.88 10.12
C ASN A 336 -18.12 -14.84 8.62
N LEU A 337 -19.13 -14.76 7.74
CA LEU A 337 -18.95 -14.63 6.30
C LEU A 337 -18.16 -13.35 5.96
N ILE A 338 -18.55 -12.21 6.53
CA ILE A 338 -17.87 -10.93 6.29
C ILE A 338 -16.39 -11.03 6.69
N PHE A 339 -16.08 -11.52 7.89
CA PHE A 339 -14.69 -11.63 8.35
C PHE A 339 -13.91 -12.71 7.60
N SER A 340 -14.54 -13.76 7.10
CA SER A 340 -13.92 -14.73 6.19
C SER A 340 -13.42 -14.04 4.92
N HIS A 341 -14.22 -13.15 4.31
CA HIS A 341 -13.78 -12.35 3.16
C HIS A 341 -12.72 -11.31 3.51
N VAL A 342 -12.78 -10.68 4.68
CA VAL A 342 -11.76 -9.73 5.17
C VAL A 342 -10.40 -10.42 5.34
N ASN A 343 -10.38 -11.60 5.96
CA ASN A 343 -9.15 -12.36 6.21
C ASN A 343 -8.56 -13.00 4.94
N ALA A 344 -9.37 -13.24 3.91
CA ALA A 344 -8.93 -13.83 2.64
C ALA A 344 -8.23 -12.83 1.71
N VAL A 345 -8.21 -11.53 2.04
CA VAL A 345 -7.55 -10.49 1.23
C VAL A 345 -6.03 -10.69 1.23
N LYS A 346 -5.42 -10.78 0.05
CA LYS A 346 -3.96 -10.85 -0.11
C LYS A 346 -3.31 -9.53 0.29
N ARG A 347 -2.23 -9.57 1.07
CA ARG A 347 -1.60 -8.40 1.68
C ARG A 347 -0.13 -8.27 1.32
N ASN A 348 0.31 -7.05 1.06
CA ASN A 348 1.70 -6.76 0.70
C ASN A 348 2.67 -7.12 1.83
N GLN A 349 2.32 -6.80 3.08
CA GLN A 349 3.14 -7.12 4.25
C GLN A 349 3.41 -8.62 4.44
N PHE A 350 2.58 -9.48 3.85
CA PHE A 350 2.73 -10.94 3.87
C PHE A 350 3.16 -11.52 2.52
N ASN A 351 3.79 -10.72 1.67
CA ASN A 351 4.27 -11.15 0.35
C ASN A 351 3.20 -11.87 -0.48
N GLY A 352 1.98 -11.31 -0.51
CA GLY A 352 0.86 -11.85 -1.28
C GLY A 352 0.10 -12.99 -0.60
N LYS A 353 0.41 -13.34 0.65
CA LYS A 353 -0.44 -14.22 1.47
C LYS A 353 -1.57 -13.42 2.11
N SER A 354 -2.63 -14.09 2.51
CA SER A 354 -3.74 -13.51 3.26
C SER A 354 -3.53 -13.63 4.77
N ALA A 355 -4.32 -12.89 5.56
CA ALA A 355 -4.33 -13.05 7.00
C ALA A 355 -4.79 -14.46 7.40
N TYR A 356 -5.74 -15.06 6.65
CA TYR A 356 -6.15 -16.45 6.85
C TYR A 356 -4.99 -17.43 6.66
N ASP A 357 -4.19 -17.27 5.58
CA ASP A 357 -3.02 -18.12 5.33
C ASP A 357 -2.01 -18.02 6.48
N MET A 358 -1.75 -16.79 6.98
CA MET A 358 -0.83 -16.54 8.08
C MET A 358 -1.35 -17.11 9.40
N PHE A 359 -2.66 -16.98 9.66
CA PHE A 359 -3.28 -17.52 10.86
C PHE A 359 -3.21 -19.05 10.88
N CYS A 360 -3.55 -19.71 9.79
CA CYS A 360 -3.49 -21.17 9.68
C CYS A 360 -2.04 -21.69 9.82
N PHE A 361 -1.06 -20.93 9.34
CA PHE A 361 0.36 -21.27 9.51
C PHE A 361 0.84 -21.14 10.96
N THR A 362 0.39 -20.09 11.67
CA THR A 362 0.88 -19.77 13.04
C THR A 362 0.11 -20.53 14.12
N TYR A 363 -1.19 -20.70 13.91
CA TYR A 363 -2.09 -21.40 14.85
C TYR A 363 -2.60 -22.70 14.23
N SER A 364 -3.80 -22.69 13.63
CA SER A 364 -4.31 -23.81 12.82
C SER A 364 -5.58 -23.44 12.05
N ALA A 365 -5.95 -24.27 11.06
CA ALA A 365 -7.22 -24.13 10.34
C ALA A 365 -8.41 -24.51 11.22
N GLU A 366 -8.24 -25.46 12.14
CA GLU A 366 -9.26 -25.89 13.09
C GLU A 366 -9.62 -24.77 14.06
N LEU A 367 -8.63 -24.00 14.51
CA LEU A 367 -8.89 -22.81 15.34
C LEU A 367 -9.62 -21.73 14.54
N ALA A 368 -9.24 -21.47 13.29
CA ALA A 368 -9.96 -20.54 12.45
C ALA A 368 -11.46 -20.93 12.31
N ALA A 369 -11.71 -22.21 12.08
CA ALA A 369 -13.08 -22.77 12.01
C ALA A 369 -13.83 -22.64 13.34
N ALA A 370 -13.17 -22.89 14.48
CA ALA A 370 -13.76 -22.73 15.82
C ALA A 370 -14.12 -21.27 16.12
N LEU A 371 -13.38 -20.29 15.55
CA LEU A 371 -13.68 -18.87 15.60
C LEU A 371 -14.73 -18.44 14.54
N GLY A 372 -15.29 -19.40 13.78
CA GLY A 372 -16.31 -19.15 12.77
C GLY A 372 -15.80 -18.62 11.44
N ILE A 373 -14.48 -18.68 11.19
CA ILE A 373 -13.86 -18.16 9.96
C ILE A 373 -13.55 -19.32 9.00
N SER A 374 -14.05 -19.19 7.78
CA SER A 374 -13.89 -20.18 6.72
C SER A 374 -12.89 -19.69 5.66
N TYR A 375 -12.25 -20.64 5.00
CA TYR A 375 -11.41 -20.34 3.83
C TYR A 375 -12.26 -19.82 2.67
N ILE A 376 -11.85 -18.72 2.08
CA ILE A 376 -12.44 -18.17 0.86
C ILE A 376 -11.36 -18.18 -0.24
N PRO A 377 -11.62 -18.84 -1.40
CA PRO A 377 -10.69 -18.80 -2.52
C PRO A 377 -10.39 -17.35 -2.94
N PRO A 378 -9.13 -16.98 -3.21
CA PRO A 378 -8.75 -15.59 -3.48
C PRO A 378 -9.56 -14.93 -4.61
N LYS A 379 -9.91 -15.68 -5.65
CA LYS A 379 -10.71 -15.17 -6.80
C LYS A 379 -12.18 -14.91 -6.45
N GLU A 380 -12.68 -15.50 -5.37
CA GLU A 380 -14.06 -15.37 -4.91
C GLU A 380 -14.23 -14.27 -3.85
N VAL A 381 -13.15 -13.66 -3.39
CA VAL A 381 -13.20 -12.59 -2.40
C VAL A 381 -14.04 -11.42 -2.90
N VAL A 382 -15.01 -11.00 -2.10
CA VAL A 382 -15.89 -9.85 -2.37
C VAL A 382 -15.65 -8.80 -1.28
N GLN A 383 -15.24 -7.60 -1.68
CA GLN A 383 -14.93 -6.47 -0.79
C GLN A 383 -15.91 -5.30 -1.04
N SER A 384 -17.17 -5.63 -1.24
CA SER A 384 -18.22 -4.65 -1.51
C SER A 384 -19.54 -5.06 -0.89
N PRO A 385 -20.55 -4.17 -0.76
CA PRO A 385 -21.86 -4.49 -0.23
C PRO A 385 -22.63 -5.56 -1.03
N LYS A 386 -22.14 -5.93 -2.22
CA LYS A 386 -22.70 -7.02 -3.03
C LYS A 386 -22.63 -8.37 -2.31
N LEU A 387 -21.67 -8.56 -1.38
CA LEU A 387 -21.56 -9.78 -0.57
C LEU A 387 -22.84 -10.09 0.21
N LEU A 388 -23.57 -9.06 0.66
CA LEU A 388 -24.75 -9.17 1.52
C LEU A 388 -26.07 -9.05 0.74
N LYS A 389 -26.00 -8.85 -0.57
CA LYS A 389 -27.19 -8.86 -1.42
C LYS A 389 -27.44 -10.30 -1.87
N LYS A 390 -28.55 -10.86 -1.41
CA LYS A 390 -29.08 -12.10 -1.97
C LYS A 390 -29.71 -11.83 -3.33
#